data_84b28ff6d1307470ce6d77d8b3a0d0d6
#
_entry.id   84b28ff6d1307470ce6d77d8b3a0d0d6
#
_cell.length_a   1.000
_cell.length_b   1.000
_cell.length_c   1.000
_cell.angle_alpha   90.00
_cell.angle_beta   90.00
_cell.angle_gamma   90.00
#
_symmetry.space_group_name_H-M   'P 1'
#
loop_
_entity.id
_entity.type
_entity.pdbx_description
1 polymer ?
#
loop_
_entity_poly.entity_id
_entity_poly.type
_entity_poly.pdbx_seq_one_letter_code
_entity_poly.pdbx_strand_id
1 'polypeptide(L)'
;FPGLKRPFYAMDSADDPKLAESFDLLFRGLEITTGGQRIHDYNELLEKMKRYHMEEGDLGAYTDIFKYGMPPHGGLGIGLERVVMKMLGLANIREASLFPRDIHHLDP
;
A
#
# COMPACT_ATOMS: atom_id res chain seq x y z
N PHE A 1 2.03 12.14 4.60
CA PHE A 1 0.92 11.39 5.21
C PHE A 1 1.36 10.83 6.57
N PRO A 2 0.48 10.71 7.62
CA PRO A 2 0.90 10.18 8.91
C PRO A 2 1.51 8.78 8.80
N GLY A 3 2.76 8.61 9.23
CA GLY A 3 3.54 7.39 9.05
C GLY A 3 2.90 6.14 9.66
N LEU A 4 2.31 6.26 10.85
CA LEU A 4 1.65 5.14 11.55
C LEU A 4 0.42 4.57 10.84
N LYS A 5 -0.13 5.28 9.86
CA LYS A 5 -1.26 4.82 9.04
C LYS A 5 -0.81 4.15 7.73
N ARG A 6 0.49 4.07 7.50
CA ARG A 6 1.06 3.46 6.31
C ARG A 6 1.69 2.10 6.62
N PRO A 7 1.80 1.21 5.62
CA PRO A 7 2.47 -0.07 5.80
C PRO A 7 3.93 0.10 6.22
N PHE A 8 4.49 -0.91 6.87
CA PHE A 8 5.86 -0.91 7.36
C PHE A 8 6.92 -0.62 6.29
N TYR A 9 6.66 -0.96 5.03
CA TYR A 9 7.57 -0.75 3.90
C TYR A 9 7.57 0.67 3.33
N ALA A 10 6.65 1.54 3.77
CA ALA A 10 6.63 2.93 3.33
C ALA A 10 7.78 3.71 3.97
N MET A 11 8.50 4.52 3.18
CA MET A 11 9.61 5.34 3.66
C MET A 11 9.08 6.48 4.54
N ASP A 12 9.74 6.71 5.67
CA ASP A 12 9.49 7.90 6.49
C ASP A 12 10.11 9.13 5.82
N SER A 13 9.52 10.30 6.01
CA SER A 13 10.08 11.55 5.51
C SER A 13 11.38 11.89 6.23
N ALA A 14 12.37 12.36 5.48
CA ALA A 14 13.64 12.82 6.05
C ALA A 14 13.46 14.08 6.90
N ASP A 15 12.48 14.93 6.56
CA ASP A 15 12.20 16.19 7.26
C ASP A 15 11.38 15.99 8.53
N ASP A 16 10.46 15.02 8.54
CA ASP A 16 9.64 14.68 9.71
C ASP A 16 9.36 13.17 9.76
N PRO A 17 10.03 12.42 10.66
CA PRO A 17 9.86 10.98 10.79
C PRO A 17 8.44 10.51 11.19
N LYS A 18 7.56 11.43 11.56
CA LYS A 18 6.14 11.11 11.82
C LYS A 18 5.32 11.03 10.53
N LEU A 19 5.88 11.50 9.44
CA LEU A 19 5.26 11.48 8.12
C LEU A 19 5.90 10.40 7.25
N ALA A 20 5.11 9.80 6.37
CA ALA A 20 5.60 8.91 5.32
C ALA A 20 5.57 9.62 3.96
N GLU A 21 6.56 9.32 3.11
CA GLU A 21 6.64 9.74 1.72
C GLU A 21 5.60 9.00 0.87
N SER A 22 4.33 9.32 1.08
CA SER A 22 3.20 8.62 0.48
C SER A 22 2.07 9.57 0.10
N PHE A 23 1.23 9.11 -0.80
CA PHE A 23 0.09 9.87 -1.32
C PHE A 23 -1.13 8.99 -1.51
N ASP A 24 -2.30 9.62 -1.52
CA ASP A 24 -3.54 9.04 -1.98
C ASP A 24 -4.10 9.92 -3.11
N LEU A 25 -4.53 9.29 -4.20
CA LEU A 25 -5.20 9.97 -5.30
C LEU A 25 -6.69 9.75 -5.19
N LEU A 26 -7.42 10.86 -5.10
CA LEU A 26 -8.88 10.86 -5.06
C LEU A 26 -9.46 11.21 -6.42
N PHE A 27 -10.49 10.47 -6.82
CA PHE A 27 -11.26 10.74 -8.03
C PHE A 27 -12.76 10.77 -7.67
N ARG A 28 -13.39 11.91 -7.95
CA ARG A 28 -14.80 12.17 -7.58
C ARG A 28 -15.11 11.77 -6.12
N GLY A 29 -14.24 12.20 -5.19
CA GLY A 29 -14.40 11.99 -3.75
C GLY A 29 -14.10 10.58 -3.24
N LEU A 30 -13.59 9.68 -4.07
CA LEU A 30 -13.16 8.34 -3.68
C LEU A 30 -11.67 8.17 -3.91
N GLU A 31 -10.96 7.60 -2.94
CA GLU A 31 -9.58 7.15 -3.12
C GLU A 31 -9.55 6.00 -4.13
N ILE A 32 -8.86 6.22 -5.24
CA ILE A 32 -8.69 5.22 -6.31
C ILE A 32 -7.29 4.62 -6.33
N THR A 33 -6.32 5.33 -5.77
CA THR A 33 -4.91 4.92 -5.75
C THR A 33 -4.27 5.35 -4.45
N THR A 34 -3.47 4.47 -3.88
CA THR A 34 -2.52 4.79 -2.82
C THR A 34 -1.12 4.38 -3.24
N GLY A 35 -0.13 5.18 -2.89
CA GLY A 35 1.26 4.91 -3.27
C GLY A 35 2.25 5.70 -2.45
N GLY A 36 3.54 5.47 -2.73
CA GLY A 36 4.60 6.21 -2.07
C GLY A 36 5.98 5.66 -2.37
N GLN A 37 6.96 6.35 -1.83
CA GLN A 37 8.33 5.89 -1.75
C GLN A 37 8.40 4.69 -0.79
N ARG A 38 9.15 3.66 -1.18
CA ARG A 38 9.40 2.50 -0.32
C ARG A 38 10.78 2.56 0.29
N ILE A 39 10.93 1.98 1.48
CA ILE A 39 12.25 1.76 2.08
C ILE A 39 13.05 0.86 1.14
N HIS A 40 14.32 1.19 0.90
CA HIS A 40 15.23 0.39 0.10
C HIS A 40 16.47 -0.06 0.88
N ASP A 41 16.78 0.59 2.00
CA ASP A 41 17.83 0.16 2.90
C ASP A 41 17.38 -1.00 3.80
N TYR A 42 18.19 -2.06 3.88
CA TYR A 42 17.87 -3.26 4.65
C TYR A 42 17.73 -2.99 6.15
N ASN A 43 18.66 -2.21 6.73
CA ASN A 43 18.65 -1.95 8.16
C ASN A 43 17.48 -1.05 8.56
N GLU A 44 17.17 -0.04 7.74
CA GLU A 44 16.00 0.82 7.94
C GLU A 44 14.70 0.01 7.87
N LEU A 45 14.61 -0.94 6.94
CA LEU A 45 13.46 -1.84 6.84
C LEU A 45 13.27 -2.68 8.10
N LEU A 46 14.35 -3.29 8.61
CA LEU A 46 14.30 -4.09 9.84
C LEU A 46 13.91 -3.27 11.09
N GLU A 47 14.44 -2.06 11.21
CA GLU A 47 14.06 -1.16 12.29
C GLU A 47 12.58 -0.81 12.24
N LYS A 48 12.06 -0.55 11.05
CA LYS A 48 10.65 -0.24 10.88
C LYS A 48 9.76 -1.46 11.12
N MET A 49 10.15 -2.65 10.68
CA MET A 49 9.45 -3.90 11.01
C MET A 49 9.33 -4.09 12.53
N LYS A 50 10.40 -3.87 13.29
CA LYS A 50 10.36 -3.94 14.76
C LYS A 50 9.35 -2.96 15.36
N ARG A 51 9.25 -1.73 14.84
CA ARG A 51 8.24 -0.75 15.29
C ARG A 51 6.80 -1.23 15.03
N TYR A 52 6.60 -2.10 14.05
CA TYR A 52 5.31 -2.73 13.71
C TYR A 52 5.13 -4.11 14.38
N HIS A 53 5.99 -4.45 15.37
CA HIS A 53 5.95 -5.73 16.08
C HIS A 53 6.09 -6.96 15.16
N MET A 54 6.86 -6.82 14.07
CA MET A 54 7.18 -7.89 13.14
C MET A 54 8.61 -8.41 13.40
N GLU A 55 8.80 -9.70 13.24
CA GLU A 55 10.13 -10.32 13.31
C GLU A 55 10.74 -10.48 11.90
N GLU A 56 12.07 -10.54 11.82
CA GLU A 56 12.79 -10.69 10.54
C GLU A 56 12.35 -11.97 9.79
N GLY A 57 12.05 -13.04 10.53
CA GLY A 57 11.60 -14.31 9.98
C GLY A 57 10.20 -14.30 9.35
N ASP A 58 9.35 -13.35 9.73
CA ASP A 58 7.96 -13.28 9.25
C ASP A 58 7.88 -13.05 7.74
N LEU A 59 8.85 -12.34 7.16
CA LEU A 59 8.90 -11.97 5.75
C LEU A 59 10.28 -12.26 5.13
N GLY A 60 10.90 -13.38 5.48
CA GLY A 60 12.27 -13.70 5.09
C GLY A 60 12.57 -13.55 3.59
N ALA A 61 11.70 -14.09 2.72
CA ALA A 61 11.87 -13.95 1.26
C ALA A 61 11.76 -12.49 0.78
N TYR A 62 10.96 -11.67 1.45
CA TYR A 62 10.85 -10.25 1.12
C TYR A 62 12.09 -9.47 1.59
N THR A 63 12.56 -9.70 2.81
CA THR A 63 13.72 -9.00 3.38
C THR A 63 15.04 -9.39 2.69
N ASP A 64 15.16 -10.61 2.17
CA ASP A 64 16.35 -11.08 1.44
C ASP A 64 16.65 -10.24 0.21
N ILE A 65 15.65 -9.76 -0.50
CA ILE A 65 15.82 -8.89 -1.67
C ILE A 65 16.59 -7.61 -1.28
N PHE A 66 16.26 -7.03 -0.12
CA PHE A 66 16.91 -5.82 0.39
C PHE A 66 18.33 -6.09 0.89
N LYS A 67 18.56 -7.26 1.46
CA LYS A 67 19.88 -7.71 1.95
C LYS A 67 20.91 -7.78 0.84
N TYR A 68 20.51 -8.19 -0.36
CA TYR A 68 21.39 -8.30 -1.53
C TYR A 68 21.46 -7.03 -2.39
N GLY A 69 20.72 -6.00 -2.03
CA GLY A 69 20.76 -4.68 -2.65
C GLY A 69 19.49 -4.34 -3.42
N MET A 70 18.68 -3.49 -2.84
CA MET A 70 17.48 -2.93 -3.46
C MET A 70 17.76 -1.48 -3.87
N PRO A 71 17.54 -1.09 -5.14
CA PRO A 71 17.64 0.31 -5.52
C PRO A 71 16.50 1.13 -4.92
N PRO A 72 16.65 2.48 -4.80
CA PRO A 72 15.55 3.35 -4.48
C PRO A 72 14.36 3.10 -5.40
N HIS A 73 13.18 2.90 -4.84
CA HIS A 73 11.98 2.58 -5.59
C HIS A 73 10.73 3.07 -4.89
N GLY A 74 9.67 3.21 -5.65
CA GLY A 74 8.34 3.48 -5.17
C GLY A 74 7.34 2.49 -5.75
N GLY A 75 6.11 2.62 -5.33
CA GLY A 75 5.03 1.80 -5.86
C GLY A 75 3.67 2.40 -5.56
N LEU A 76 2.68 1.98 -6.32
CA LEU A 76 1.30 2.38 -6.13
C LEU A 76 0.35 1.20 -6.42
N GLY A 77 -0.78 1.20 -5.74
CA GLY A 77 -1.89 0.29 -6.00
C GLY A 77 -3.07 1.06 -6.57
N ILE A 78 -3.63 0.60 -7.67
CA ILE A 78 -4.81 1.19 -8.30
C ILE A 78 -6.00 0.26 -8.09
N GLY A 79 -7.07 0.78 -7.47
CA GLY A 79 -8.34 0.07 -7.35
C GLY A 79 -9.11 0.11 -8.66
N LEU A 80 -8.96 -0.91 -9.52
CA LEU A 80 -9.58 -0.94 -10.84
C LEU A 80 -11.10 -0.76 -10.76
N GLU A 81 -11.75 -1.48 -9.88
CA GLU A 81 -13.20 -1.41 -9.67
C GLU A 81 -13.64 -0.02 -9.18
N ARG A 82 -12.82 0.64 -8.33
CA ARG A 82 -13.07 2.01 -7.88
C ARG A 82 -12.99 3.01 -9.04
N VAL A 83 -11.99 2.87 -9.90
CA VAL A 83 -11.83 3.70 -11.11
C VAL A 83 -13.04 3.53 -12.03
N VAL A 84 -13.39 2.29 -12.38
CA VAL A 84 -14.53 1.98 -13.25
C VAL A 84 -15.84 2.51 -12.68
N MET A 85 -16.09 2.26 -11.38
CA MET A 85 -17.28 2.75 -10.69
C MET A 85 -17.43 4.27 -10.82
N LYS A 86 -16.33 5.01 -10.59
CA LYS A 86 -16.36 6.49 -10.65
C LYS A 86 -16.38 7.03 -12.07
N MET A 87 -15.77 6.35 -13.04
CA MET A 87 -15.85 6.74 -14.45
C MET A 87 -17.28 6.58 -15.01
N LEU A 88 -17.94 5.51 -14.64
CA LEU A 88 -19.30 5.20 -15.13
C LEU A 88 -20.41 5.78 -14.25
N GLY A 89 -20.08 6.37 -13.11
CA GLY A 89 -21.06 6.93 -12.19
C GLY A 89 -21.92 5.88 -11.49
N LEU A 90 -21.37 4.66 -11.27
CA LEU A 90 -22.07 3.57 -10.60
C LEU A 90 -22.23 3.86 -9.10
N ALA A 91 -23.36 3.45 -8.52
CA ALA A 91 -23.64 3.65 -7.10
C ALA A 91 -22.96 2.61 -6.20
N ASN A 92 -22.73 1.39 -6.73
CA ASN A 92 -22.18 0.27 -5.99
C ASN A 92 -20.97 -0.33 -6.72
N ILE A 93 -19.87 -0.57 -5.99
CA ILE A 93 -18.63 -1.13 -6.55
C ILE A 93 -18.82 -2.55 -7.12
N ARG A 94 -19.80 -3.29 -6.65
CA ARG A 94 -20.14 -4.63 -7.17
C ARG A 94 -20.55 -4.60 -8.64
N GLU A 95 -21.12 -3.50 -9.11
CA GLU A 95 -21.48 -3.30 -10.52
C GLU A 95 -20.25 -3.14 -11.43
N ALA A 96 -19.08 -2.87 -10.85
CA ALA A 96 -17.81 -2.75 -11.56
C ALA A 96 -17.00 -4.06 -11.59
N SER A 97 -17.53 -5.15 -11.05
CA SER A 97 -16.88 -6.48 -11.06
C SER A 97 -17.78 -7.51 -11.71
N LEU A 98 -17.18 -8.36 -12.57
CA LEU A 98 -17.93 -9.43 -13.24
C LEU A 98 -18.40 -10.52 -12.26
N PHE A 99 -17.56 -10.82 -11.26
CA PHE A 99 -17.85 -11.80 -10.21
C PHE A 99 -17.65 -11.19 -8.81
N PRO A 100 -18.55 -10.29 -8.36
CA PRO A 100 -18.41 -9.66 -7.07
C PRO A 100 -18.57 -10.68 -5.94
N ARG A 101 -17.69 -10.58 -4.93
CA ARG A 101 -17.75 -11.40 -3.72
C ARG A 101 -18.01 -10.54 -2.49
N ASP A 102 -18.83 -11.08 -1.59
CA ASP A 102 -19.07 -10.49 -0.27
C ASP A 102 -19.41 -11.59 0.75
N ILE A 103 -19.80 -11.21 1.95
CA ILE A 103 -20.16 -12.16 3.01
C ILE A 103 -21.38 -13.05 2.68
N HIS A 104 -22.16 -12.68 1.68
CA HIS A 104 -23.36 -13.42 1.25
C HIS A 104 -23.17 -14.09 -0.12
N HIS A 105 -22.07 -13.81 -0.80
CA HIS A 105 -21.80 -14.27 -2.17
C HIS A 105 -20.31 -14.64 -2.32
N LEU A 106 -19.99 -15.88 -1.96
CA LEU A 106 -18.62 -16.38 -1.94
C LEU A 106 -18.24 -17.12 -3.23
N ASP A 107 -19.23 -17.69 -3.91
CA ASP A 107 -19.06 -18.39 -5.18
C ASP A 107 -19.29 -17.43 -6.36
N PRO A 108 -18.63 -17.71 -7.52
CA PRO A 108 -18.81 -16.92 -8.75
C PRO A 108 -20.22 -16.99 -9.29
#